data_3ebe95c95ac9e88bc71675dd27dd6903
#
_entry.id   3ebe95c95ac9e88bc71675dd27dd6903
#
_cell.length_a   1.000
_cell.length_b   1.000
_cell.length_c   1.000
_cell.angle_alpha   90.00
_cell.angle_beta   90.00
_cell.angle_gamma   90.00
#
_symmetry.space_group_name_H-M   'P 1'
#
loop_
_entity.id
_entity.type
_entity.pdbx_description
1 polymer ?
#
loop_
_entity_poly.entity_id
_entity_poly.type
_entity_poly.pdbx_seq_one_letter_code
_entity_poly.pdbx_strand_id
1 'polypeptide(L)'
;VFLMYDTTAFFAVDYNYNNSFFIDSVVFQIGFNERSQIKVWDNFVTEKTYVLTLLSPLSPGKGQHDFELMLHSTDDMMSYEEVNNAEMFIEPKHSSGAGSVNNLNPVSTGGAKYLGRINLDKTGLWQITDSISYNGLTLTKTPPPKFTFNIN
;
A
#
# COMPACT_ATOMS: atom_id res chain seq x y z
N VAL A 1 -8.72 -5.12 -6.23
CA VAL A 1 -9.52 -5.64 -5.11
C VAL A 1 -8.61 -5.75 -3.91
N PHE A 2 -8.90 -4.98 -2.86
CA PHE A 2 -8.18 -5.09 -1.59
C PHE A 2 -8.89 -6.14 -0.73
N LEU A 3 -8.22 -7.27 -0.54
CA LEU A 3 -8.75 -8.34 0.31
C LEU A 3 -8.11 -8.23 1.69
N MET A 4 -8.93 -8.09 2.71
CA MET A 4 -8.50 -8.03 4.11
C MET A 4 -8.53 -9.41 4.80
N TYR A 5 -8.88 -10.46 4.07
CA TYR A 5 -8.97 -11.84 4.53
C TYR A 5 -8.84 -12.82 3.36
N ASP A 6 -8.53 -14.05 3.66
CA ASP A 6 -8.49 -15.12 2.65
C ASP A 6 -9.86 -15.27 1.99
N THR A 7 -9.86 -15.35 0.68
CA THR A 7 -11.09 -15.52 -0.10
C THR A 7 -10.88 -16.40 -1.30
N THR A 8 -11.97 -16.86 -1.87
CA THR A 8 -12.00 -17.60 -3.11
C THR A 8 -12.53 -16.72 -4.22
N ALA A 9 -11.76 -16.54 -5.28
CA ALA A 9 -12.22 -15.83 -6.49
C ALA A 9 -12.50 -16.83 -7.61
N PHE A 10 -13.57 -16.54 -8.34
CA PHE A 10 -13.97 -17.31 -9.51
C PHE A 10 -13.76 -16.47 -10.76
N PHE A 11 -13.07 -17.03 -11.74
CA PHE A 11 -13.05 -16.51 -13.10
C PHE A 11 -13.88 -17.45 -13.97
N ALA A 12 -14.94 -16.93 -14.57
CA ALA A 12 -15.73 -17.63 -15.56
C ALA A 12 -15.53 -16.99 -16.93
N VAL A 13 -15.35 -17.79 -17.94
CA VAL A 13 -15.26 -17.36 -19.34
C VAL A 13 -16.34 -18.07 -20.12
N ASP A 14 -17.23 -17.27 -20.71
CA ASP A 14 -18.27 -17.73 -21.62
C ASP A 14 -17.75 -17.62 -23.05
N TYR A 15 -17.78 -18.69 -23.79
CA TYR A 15 -17.37 -18.67 -25.20
C TYR A 15 -18.21 -19.58 -26.07
N ASN A 16 -18.31 -19.20 -27.35
CA ASN A 16 -18.98 -20.01 -28.38
C ASN A 16 -17.92 -20.65 -29.29
N TYR A 17 -18.03 -21.96 -29.47
CA TYR A 17 -17.21 -22.69 -30.40
C TYR A 17 -18.08 -23.69 -31.20
N ASN A 18 -18.00 -23.63 -32.52
CA ASN A 18 -18.81 -24.48 -33.43
C ASN A 18 -20.31 -24.47 -33.10
N ASN A 19 -20.90 -23.30 -32.87
CA ASN A 19 -22.31 -23.10 -32.46
C ASN A 19 -22.72 -23.79 -31.14
N SER A 20 -21.76 -24.19 -30.34
CA SER A 20 -21.97 -24.67 -28.97
C SER A 20 -21.49 -23.63 -27.97
N PHE A 21 -22.29 -23.41 -26.94
CA PHE A 21 -21.97 -22.52 -25.84
C PHE A 21 -21.21 -23.28 -24.73
N PHE A 22 -20.13 -22.74 -24.30
CA PHE A 22 -19.28 -23.30 -23.22
C PHE A 22 -19.08 -22.27 -22.12
N ILE A 23 -19.11 -22.75 -20.90
CA ILE A 23 -18.69 -22.00 -19.72
C ILE A 23 -17.51 -22.76 -19.11
N ASP A 24 -16.38 -22.10 -18.99
CA ASP A 24 -15.22 -22.62 -18.28
C ASP A 24 -14.92 -21.74 -17.07
N SER A 25 -14.49 -22.32 -15.98
CA SER A 25 -14.22 -21.58 -14.76
C SER A 25 -12.95 -22.06 -14.06
N VAL A 26 -12.19 -21.10 -13.58
CA VAL A 26 -11.01 -21.36 -12.73
C VAL A 26 -11.26 -20.74 -11.37
N VAL A 27 -10.97 -21.53 -10.34
CA VAL A 27 -11.07 -21.12 -8.94
C VAL A 27 -9.69 -20.76 -8.44
N PHE A 28 -9.54 -19.55 -7.89
CA PHE A 28 -8.31 -19.10 -7.25
C PHE A 28 -8.54 -18.98 -5.74
N GLN A 29 -7.64 -19.55 -4.96
CA GLN A 29 -7.51 -19.22 -3.56
C GLN A 29 -6.61 -18.00 -3.43
N ILE A 30 -7.16 -16.90 -2.93
CA ILE A 30 -6.42 -15.66 -2.72
C ILE A 30 -6.18 -15.54 -1.23
N GLY A 31 -4.91 -15.74 -0.82
CA GLY A 31 -4.49 -15.60 0.56
C GLY A 31 -4.19 -14.16 0.91
N PHE A 32 -4.62 -13.72 2.09
CA PHE A 32 -4.18 -12.48 2.69
C PHE A 32 -2.74 -12.63 3.16
N ASN A 33 -1.87 -11.70 2.77
CA ASN A 33 -0.53 -11.65 3.30
C ASN A 33 -0.53 -10.90 4.64
N GLU A 34 -0.47 -11.60 5.76
CA GLU A 34 -0.45 -11.01 7.11
C GLU A 34 0.69 -10.00 7.32
N ARG A 35 1.74 -10.06 6.51
CA ARG A 35 2.85 -9.10 6.53
C ARG A 35 2.54 -7.81 5.77
N SER A 36 1.55 -7.83 4.89
CA SER A 36 1.06 -6.61 4.22
C SER A 36 0.46 -5.67 5.24
N GLN A 37 0.94 -4.44 5.26
CA GLN A 37 0.36 -3.40 6.08
C GLN A 37 -0.51 -2.51 5.20
N ILE A 38 -1.79 -2.40 5.56
CA ILE A 38 -2.76 -1.54 4.89
C ILE A 38 -3.21 -0.47 5.87
N LYS A 39 -3.22 0.79 5.43
CA LYS A 39 -3.70 1.93 6.20
C LYS A 39 -4.89 2.54 5.49
N VAL A 40 -5.98 2.71 6.21
CA VAL A 40 -7.22 3.28 5.69
C VAL A 40 -7.61 4.48 6.54
N TRP A 41 -8.00 5.59 5.91
CA TRP A 41 -8.49 6.78 6.61
C TRP A 41 -9.40 7.60 5.72
N ASP A 42 -10.32 8.31 6.35
CA ASP A 42 -11.18 9.28 5.70
C ASP A 42 -10.52 10.66 5.68
N ASN A 43 -10.69 11.38 4.59
CA ASN A 43 -10.29 12.77 4.47
C ASN A 43 -11.54 13.62 4.23
N PHE A 44 -11.89 14.43 5.22
CA PHE A 44 -13.10 15.24 5.20
C PHE A 44 -13.05 16.43 4.22
N VAL A 45 -11.87 16.81 3.75
CA VAL A 45 -11.72 17.90 2.78
C VAL A 45 -12.01 17.42 1.36
N THR A 46 -11.58 16.20 1.04
CA THR A 46 -11.81 15.57 -0.28
C THR A 46 -13.06 14.70 -0.31
N GLU A 47 -13.68 14.46 0.85
CA GLU A 47 -14.83 13.56 1.04
C GLU A 47 -14.56 12.12 0.55
N LYS A 48 -13.27 11.72 0.52
CA LYS A 48 -12.82 10.39 0.06
C LYS A 48 -12.15 9.60 1.18
N THR A 49 -12.29 8.29 1.11
CA THR A 49 -11.48 7.36 1.89
C THR A 49 -10.23 7.01 1.11
N TYR A 50 -9.08 7.06 1.75
CA TYR A 50 -7.79 6.70 1.18
C TYR A 50 -7.30 5.36 1.73
N VAL A 51 -6.68 4.58 0.84
CA VAL A 51 -6.10 3.27 1.16
C VAL A 51 -4.65 3.27 0.72
N LEU A 52 -3.74 3.19 1.68
CA LEU A 52 -2.30 3.09 1.47
C LEU A 52 -1.84 1.68 1.82
N THR A 53 -1.29 0.99 0.83
CA THR A 53 -0.84 -0.39 0.96
C THR A 53 0.67 -0.45 0.86
N LEU A 54 1.33 -1.10 1.82
CA LEU A 54 2.74 -1.45 1.73
C LEU A 54 2.91 -2.68 0.84
N LEU A 55 3.65 -2.53 -0.26
CA LEU A 55 4.00 -3.63 -1.16
C LEU A 55 5.36 -4.23 -0.82
N SER A 56 6.34 -3.38 -0.49
CA SER A 56 7.70 -3.78 -0.13
C SER A 56 8.31 -2.75 0.85
N PRO A 57 9.16 -3.19 1.80
CA PRO A 57 9.49 -4.56 2.15
C PRO A 57 8.47 -5.18 3.10
N LEU A 58 8.16 -6.46 2.94
CA LEU A 58 7.22 -7.17 3.83
C LEU A 58 7.91 -7.78 5.07
N SER A 59 9.18 -8.08 4.97
CA SER A 59 10.01 -8.64 6.05
C SER A 59 11.45 -8.14 5.92
N PRO A 60 11.71 -6.86 6.18
CA PRO A 60 13.04 -6.31 6.02
C PRO A 60 13.99 -6.85 7.09
N GLY A 61 15.23 -7.07 6.68
CA GLY A 61 16.37 -7.16 7.58
C GLY A 61 16.99 -5.80 7.84
N LYS A 62 18.17 -5.80 8.46
CA LYS A 62 18.98 -4.59 8.65
C LYS A 62 19.56 -4.11 7.32
N GLY A 63 19.47 -2.82 7.04
CA GLY A 63 20.07 -2.19 5.86
C GLY A 63 19.07 -1.38 5.02
N GLN A 64 19.44 -1.15 3.75
CA GLN A 64 18.63 -0.43 2.79
C GLN A 64 17.63 -1.36 2.09
N HIS A 65 16.40 -0.84 1.91
CA HIS A 65 15.32 -1.55 1.23
C HIS A 65 14.57 -0.58 0.31
N ASP A 66 14.12 -1.08 -0.81
CA ASP A 66 13.12 -0.38 -1.60
C ASP A 66 11.82 -0.31 -0.78
N PHE A 67 11.22 0.87 -0.77
CA PHE A 67 9.98 1.15 -0.05
C PHE A 67 8.89 1.43 -1.07
N GLU A 68 8.10 0.40 -1.36
CA GLU A 68 7.08 0.46 -2.40
C GLU A 68 5.70 0.52 -1.76
N LEU A 69 4.94 1.51 -2.16
CA LEU A 69 3.59 1.79 -1.68
C LEU A 69 2.61 1.81 -2.86
N MET A 70 1.34 1.61 -2.53
CA MET A 70 0.24 1.81 -3.48
C MET A 70 -0.84 2.66 -2.81
N LEU A 71 -1.27 3.73 -3.48
CA LEU A 71 -2.27 4.66 -2.96
C LEU A 71 -3.51 4.69 -3.83
N HIS A 72 -4.65 4.41 -3.21
CA HIS A 72 -5.97 4.49 -3.85
C HIS A 72 -6.90 5.41 -3.05
N SER A 73 -7.93 5.89 -3.71
CA SER A 73 -9.08 6.54 -3.08
C SER A 73 -10.37 5.83 -3.45
N THR A 74 -11.38 5.97 -2.62
CA THR A 74 -12.70 5.40 -2.85
C THR A 74 -13.78 6.24 -2.16
N ASP A 75 -14.97 6.25 -2.73
CA ASP A 75 -16.14 6.89 -2.14
C ASP A 75 -17.10 5.86 -1.51
N ASP A 76 -17.03 4.61 -1.94
CA ASP A 76 -18.00 3.55 -1.62
C ASP A 76 -17.36 2.25 -1.08
N MET A 77 -16.05 2.18 -0.97
CA MET A 77 -15.27 0.98 -0.60
C MET A 77 -15.44 -0.22 -1.56
N MET A 78 -16.08 -0.02 -2.71
CA MET A 78 -16.26 -1.04 -3.75
C MET A 78 -15.44 -0.71 -4.99
N SER A 79 -15.40 0.56 -5.36
CA SER A 79 -14.66 1.07 -6.51
C SER A 79 -13.44 1.86 -6.05
N TYR A 80 -12.26 1.54 -6.57
CA TYR A 80 -11.02 2.18 -6.17
C TYR A 80 -10.39 2.92 -7.34
N GLU A 81 -10.09 4.20 -7.11
CA GLU A 81 -9.41 5.07 -8.06
C GLU A 81 -7.93 5.14 -7.74
N GLU A 82 -7.10 5.11 -8.77
CA GLU A 82 -5.66 5.33 -8.62
C GLU A 82 -5.37 6.79 -8.24
N VAL A 83 -4.62 6.98 -7.17
CA VAL A 83 -4.06 8.29 -6.85
C VAL A 83 -2.63 8.33 -7.35
N ASN A 84 -2.40 9.01 -8.47
CA ASN A 84 -1.09 9.17 -9.08
C ASN A 84 -0.53 10.57 -8.79
N ASN A 85 0.80 10.70 -8.76
CA ASN A 85 1.52 11.98 -8.57
C ASN A 85 1.22 12.71 -7.24
N ALA A 86 0.81 12.00 -6.20
CA ALA A 86 0.82 12.56 -4.85
C ALA A 86 2.27 12.75 -4.37
N GLU A 87 2.48 13.78 -3.57
CA GLU A 87 3.73 14.02 -2.89
C GLU A 87 3.75 13.24 -1.59
N MET A 88 4.74 12.38 -1.41
CA MET A 88 4.90 11.58 -0.20
C MET A 88 6.18 11.97 0.53
N PHE A 89 6.07 12.11 1.84
CA PHE A 89 7.20 12.37 2.72
C PHE A 89 7.24 11.32 3.83
N ILE A 90 8.35 10.59 3.93
CA ILE A 90 8.53 9.52 4.92
C ILE A 90 9.49 9.93 6.02
N GLU A 91 9.15 9.57 7.26
CA GLU A 91 10.01 9.75 8.43
C GLU A 91 10.23 8.41 9.13
N PRO A 92 11.31 7.67 8.81
CA PRO A 92 11.71 6.48 9.54
C PRO A 92 12.27 6.83 10.91
N LYS A 93 11.75 6.22 11.97
CA LYS A 93 12.13 6.45 13.34
C LYS A 93 12.27 5.14 14.11
N HIS A 94 13.44 4.94 14.71
CA HIS A 94 13.69 3.80 15.58
C HIS A 94 13.10 4.04 16.98
N SER A 95 12.77 2.98 17.72
CA SER A 95 12.21 3.05 19.08
C SER A 95 13.11 3.79 20.08
N SER A 96 14.42 3.86 19.83
CA SER A 96 15.35 4.68 20.64
C SER A 96 15.26 6.19 20.36
N GLY A 97 14.39 6.63 19.47
CA GLY A 97 14.26 8.01 19.04
C GLY A 97 15.20 8.42 17.89
N ALA A 98 16.13 7.54 17.48
CA ALA A 98 17.02 7.82 16.37
C ALA A 98 16.25 7.79 15.04
N GLY A 99 16.53 8.77 14.18
CA GLY A 99 16.09 8.74 12.77
C GLY A 99 16.99 7.84 11.93
N SER A 100 16.58 7.65 10.68
CA SER A 100 17.37 6.98 9.66
C SER A 100 17.96 8.01 8.68
N VAL A 101 19.07 7.68 8.07
CA VAL A 101 19.71 8.46 7.00
C VAL A 101 19.66 7.71 5.67
N ASN A 102 19.90 8.42 4.58
CA ASN A 102 19.89 7.84 3.22
C ASN A 102 18.52 7.26 2.80
N ASN A 103 17.45 7.87 3.28
CA ASN A 103 16.10 7.57 2.80
C ASN A 103 15.80 8.40 1.55
N LEU A 104 14.93 7.86 0.69
CA LEU A 104 14.35 8.59 -0.44
C LEU A 104 12.84 8.57 -0.29
N ASN A 105 12.22 9.73 -0.39
CA ASN A 105 10.77 9.84 -0.39
C ASN A 105 10.18 9.08 -1.59
N PRO A 106 9.05 8.40 -1.41
CA PRO A 106 8.39 7.70 -2.51
C PRO A 106 7.95 8.66 -3.61
N VAL A 107 8.26 8.31 -4.85
CA VAL A 107 7.82 9.03 -6.05
C VAL A 107 6.91 8.14 -6.88
N SER A 108 5.92 8.73 -7.54
CA SER A 108 4.97 8.00 -8.38
C SER A 108 5.68 7.33 -9.56
N THR A 109 5.35 6.06 -9.77
CA THR A 109 5.80 5.26 -10.93
C THR A 109 4.65 4.89 -11.87
N GLY A 110 3.44 5.39 -11.59
CA GLY A 110 2.20 5.08 -12.30
C GLY A 110 1.45 3.87 -11.72
N GLY A 111 0.19 3.71 -12.09
CA GLY A 111 -0.65 2.62 -11.57
C GLY A 111 -0.85 2.67 -10.06
N ALA A 112 -1.05 3.87 -9.50
CA ALA A 112 -1.12 4.14 -8.07
C ALA A 112 0.14 3.79 -7.26
N LYS A 113 1.23 3.37 -7.91
CA LYS A 113 2.47 2.91 -7.25
C LYS A 113 3.44 4.06 -7.00
N TYR A 114 4.15 3.92 -5.87
CA TYR A 114 5.17 4.86 -5.40
C TYR A 114 6.39 4.08 -4.94
N LEU A 115 7.56 4.48 -5.40
CA LEU A 115 8.81 3.85 -5.06
C LEU A 115 9.73 4.85 -4.34
N GLY A 116 10.13 4.49 -3.15
CA GLY A 116 11.11 5.18 -2.32
C GLY A 116 12.18 4.24 -1.81
N ARG A 117 12.90 4.69 -0.80
CA ARG A 117 13.92 3.87 -0.12
C ARG A 117 13.95 4.19 1.36
N ILE A 118 14.07 3.16 2.18
CA ILE A 118 14.30 3.28 3.62
C ILE A 118 15.61 2.59 4.01
N ASN A 119 16.25 3.09 5.05
CA ASN A 119 17.45 2.47 5.62
C ASN A 119 17.18 2.13 7.10
N LEU A 120 17.12 0.84 7.41
CA LEU A 120 16.86 0.31 8.75
C LEU A 120 18.20 -0.19 9.34
N ASP A 121 19.05 0.73 9.80
CA ASP A 121 20.45 0.47 10.16
C ASP A 121 20.63 -0.14 11.57
N LYS A 122 19.54 -0.29 12.34
CA LYS A 122 19.56 -0.83 13.71
C LYS A 122 18.57 -1.97 13.86
N THR A 123 18.90 -2.91 14.74
CA THR A 123 17.94 -3.94 15.20
C THR A 123 16.92 -3.30 16.15
N GLY A 124 15.72 -3.86 16.19
CA GLY A 124 14.62 -3.39 17.02
C GLY A 124 13.46 -2.81 16.23
N LEU A 125 12.59 -2.08 16.90
CA LEU A 125 11.35 -1.57 16.36
C LEU A 125 11.57 -0.26 15.59
N TRP A 126 11.13 -0.25 14.32
CA TRP A 126 11.09 0.93 13.46
C TRP A 126 9.65 1.29 13.14
N GLN A 127 9.37 2.58 13.08
CA GLN A 127 8.13 3.16 12.60
C GLN A 127 8.44 4.11 11.44
N ILE A 128 7.75 3.91 10.33
CA ILE A 128 7.83 4.78 9.17
C ILE A 128 6.52 5.56 9.12
N THR A 129 6.58 6.84 9.43
CA THR A 129 5.44 7.76 9.31
C THR A 129 5.39 8.27 7.88
N ASP A 130 4.20 8.31 7.29
CA ASP A 130 3.99 8.77 5.92
C ASP A 130 3.03 9.96 5.89
N SER A 131 3.50 11.08 5.36
CA SER A 131 2.70 12.29 5.12
C SER A 131 2.49 12.44 3.63
N ILE A 132 1.23 12.57 3.22
CA ILE A 132 0.84 12.59 1.81
C ILE A 132 0.09 13.87 1.52
N SER A 133 0.46 14.54 0.42
CA SER A 133 -0.27 15.67 -0.14
C SER A 133 -0.54 15.45 -1.63
N TYR A 134 -1.60 16.07 -2.11
CA TYR A 134 -2.00 16.02 -3.52
C TYR A 134 -2.62 17.35 -3.93
N ASN A 135 -2.10 17.94 -5.00
CA ASN A 135 -2.51 19.27 -5.46
C ASN A 135 -2.54 20.34 -4.35
N GLY A 136 -1.56 20.30 -3.45
CA GLY A 136 -1.44 21.24 -2.33
C GLY A 136 -2.38 20.94 -1.15
N LEU A 137 -3.18 19.89 -1.22
CA LEU A 137 -4.04 19.43 -0.12
C LEU A 137 -3.37 18.32 0.66
N THR A 138 -3.38 18.38 1.99
CA THR A 138 -2.92 17.29 2.84
C THR A 138 -3.98 16.18 2.85
N LEU A 139 -3.58 14.99 2.38
CA LEU A 139 -4.47 13.83 2.34
C LEU A 139 -4.43 13.03 3.65
N THR A 140 -3.30 13.00 4.35
CA THR A 140 -3.13 12.22 5.59
C THR A 140 -3.83 12.87 6.77
N LYS A 141 -4.44 12.02 7.61
CA LYS A 141 -5.02 12.43 8.89
C LYS A 141 -3.95 12.76 9.93
N THR A 142 -4.36 13.31 11.05
CA THR A 142 -3.51 13.49 12.23
C THR A 142 -3.94 12.54 13.35
N PRO A 143 -3.08 11.64 13.85
CA PRO A 143 -1.71 11.39 13.40
C PRO A 143 -1.67 10.68 12.03
N PRO A 144 -0.60 10.90 11.23
CA PRO A 144 -0.45 10.27 9.93
C PRO A 144 -0.27 8.76 10.05
N PRO A 145 -0.55 7.99 8.97
CA PRO A 145 -0.38 6.54 8.96
C PRO A 145 1.07 6.13 9.23
N LYS A 146 1.24 4.95 9.85
CA LYS A 146 2.55 4.42 10.19
C LYS A 146 2.68 2.97 9.77
N PHE A 147 3.81 2.64 9.15
CA PHE A 147 4.26 1.28 8.94
C PHE A 147 5.24 0.88 10.03
N THR A 148 5.20 -0.38 10.46
CA THR A 148 5.99 -0.85 11.60
C THR A 148 6.77 -2.09 11.21
N PHE A 149 8.08 -2.11 11.54
CA PHE A 149 8.97 -3.21 11.27
C PHE A 149 9.76 -3.56 12.53
N ASN A 150 9.88 -4.86 12.80
CA ASN A 150 10.77 -5.35 13.85
C ASN A 150 12.00 -6.00 13.19
N ILE A 151 13.17 -5.39 13.35
CA ILE A 151 14.41 -5.81 12.72
C ILE A 151 15.21 -6.65 13.72
N ASN A 152 15.46 -7.88 13.35
CA ASN A 152 16.24 -8.84 14.17
C ASN A 152 17.74 -8.74 13.90
#